data_98d8a6fd19bf64e4d49db5893e764032
#
_entry.id   98d8a6fd19bf64e4d49db5893e764032
#
_cell.length_a   1.000
_cell.length_b   1.000
_cell.length_c   1.000
_cell.angle_alpha   90.00
_cell.angle_beta   90.00
_cell.angle_gamma   90.00
#
_symmetry.space_group_name_H-M   'P 1'
#
loop_
_entity.id
_entity.type
_entity.pdbx_description
1 polymer ?
#
loop_
_entity_poly.entity_id
_entity_poly.type
_entity_poly.pdbx_seq_one_letter_code
_entity_poly.pdbx_strand_id
1 'polypeptide(L)'
;MSVSQNTETPGAPAPARQSGSGVGRVLVAVYAVLAIAATGRSVFQIIDRFHEAPVAFVLSASAGAIYVVATIALGARLRRLALITISIELAGVLVVGTLSLLAPALLGLHSLDPFGRDSTVWSAYGAGYLLVPLVLPVLGLLYLRGGSARRVTG
;
A
#
# COMPACT_ATOMS: atom_id res chain seq x y z
N MET A 1 40.25 -59.00 2.52
CA MET A 1 39.74 -57.99 1.58
C MET A 1 38.34 -57.62 2.01
N SER A 2 38.19 -56.54 2.80
CA SER A 2 36.90 -56.02 3.21
C SER A 2 36.51 -54.87 2.30
N VAL A 3 35.39 -55.02 1.57
CA VAL A 3 34.82 -53.99 0.73
C VAL A 3 33.83 -53.21 1.61
N SER A 4 34.20 -51.98 1.96
CA SER A 4 33.28 -51.03 2.58
C SER A 4 32.28 -50.54 1.52
N GLN A 5 31.03 -50.92 1.71
CA GLN A 5 29.90 -50.32 0.95
C GLN A 5 29.56 -48.98 1.58
N ASN A 6 29.87 -47.90 0.88
CA ASN A 6 29.33 -46.54 1.15
C ASN A 6 27.85 -46.53 0.80
N THR A 7 26.99 -46.58 1.80
CA THR A 7 25.56 -46.25 1.66
C THR A 7 25.42 -44.76 1.56
N GLU A 8 25.30 -44.23 0.32
CA GLU A 8 24.89 -42.87 0.09
C GLU A 8 23.45 -42.71 0.57
N THR A 9 23.27 -41.92 1.61
CA THR A 9 21.95 -41.49 2.09
C THR A 9 21.33 -40.54 1.02
N PRO A 10 20.11 -40.84 0.52
CA PRO A 10 19.47 -39.93 -0.43
C PRO A 10 19.29 -38.55 0.19
N GLY A 11 19.76 -37.51 -0.55
CA GLY A 11 19.82 -36.15 -0.08
C GLY A 11 18.49 -35.66 0.46
N ALA A 12 18.53 -35.06 1.64
CA ALA A 12 17.39 -34.39 2.26
C ALA A 12 16.83 -33.33 1.31
N PRO A 13 15.51 -33.21 1.17
CA PRO A 13 14.90 -32.20 0.32
C PRO A 13 15.33 -30.80 0.79
N ALA A 14 15.80 -29.99 -0.17
CA ALA A 14 16.19 -28.61 0.10
C ALA A 14 15.05 -27.85 0.76
N PRO A 15 15.29 -27.04 1.81
CA PRO A 15 14.24 -26.32 2.50
C PRO A 15 13.53 -25.40 1.52
N ALA A 16 12.20 -25.54 1.42
CA ALA A 16 11.35 -24.72 0.60
C ALA A 16 11.58 -23.24 0.94
N ARG A 17 12.06 -22.46 -0.03
CA ARG A 17 12.30 -21.02 0.13
C ARG A 17 11.01 -20.36 0.59
N GLN A 18 11.09 -19.68 1.74
CA GLN A 18 9.96 -19.03 2.38
C GLN A 18 9.35 -17.97 1.45
N SER A 19 8.20 -18.28 0.86
CA SER A 19 7.44 -17.37 -0.03
C SER A 19 7.07 -16.02 0.62
N GLY A 20 7.15 -15.91 1.94
CA GLY A 20 6.81 -14.69 2.68
C GLY A 20 7.75 -13.50 2.43
N SER A 21 8.99 -13.73 1.98
CA SER A 21 9.92 -12.63 1.67
C SER A 21 9.60 -11.94 0.32
N GLY A 22 9.03 -12.65 -0.63
CA GLY A 22 8.66 -12.13 -1.93
C GLY A 22 7.48 -11.17 -1.86
N VAL A 23 6.40 -11.57 -1.18
CA VAL A 23 5.19 -10.73 -1.00
C VAL A 23 5.52 -9.42 -0.30
N GLY A 24 6.34 -9.45 0.76
CA GLY A 24 6.77 -8.24 1.45
C GLY A 24 7.51 -7.26 0.54
N ARG A 25 8.40 -7.76 -0.33
CA ARG A 25 9.11 -6.91 -1.30
C ARG A 25 8.18 -6.30 -2.33
N VAL A 26 7.21 -7.07 -2.83
CA VAL A 26 6.21 -6.55 -3.79
C VAL A 26 5.38 -5.46 -3.13
N LEU A 27 4.91 -5.66 -1.90
CA LEU A 27 4.17 -4.63 -1.17
C LEU A 27 4.99 -3.34 -1.03
N VAL A 28 6.25 -3.44 -0.57
CA VAL A 28 7.15 -2.27 -0.46
C VAL A 28 7.32 -1.57 -1.81
N ALA A 29 7.52 -2.31 -2.89
CA ALA A 29 7.70 -1.74 -4.23
C ALA A 29 6.44 -1.01 -4.71
N VAL A 30 5.25 -1.58 -4.52
CA VAL A 30 3.99 -0.95 -4.92
C VAL A 30 3.72 0.29 -4.07
N TYR A 31 3.94 0.24 -2.76
CA TYR A 31 3.83 1.41 -1.89
C TYR A 31 4.81 2.52 -2.29
N ALA A 32 6.05 2.18 -2.65
CA ALA A 32 7.04 3.14 -3.13
C ALA A 32 6.60 3.84 -4.42
N VAL A 33 6.04 3.09 -5.38
CA VAL A 33 5.50 3.65 -6.61
C VAL A 33 4.33 4.60 -6.32
N LEU A 34 3.39 4.20 -5.45
CA LEU A 34 2.30 5.09 -5.05
C LEU A 34 2.80 6.32 -4.30
N ALA A 35 3.80 6.18 -3.43
CA ALA A 35 4.41 7.30 -2.72
C ALA A 35 5.00 8.34 -3.69
N ILE A 36 5.75 7.90 -4.69
CA ILE A 36 6.32 8.78 -5.71
C ILE A 36 5.21 9.43 -6.54
N ALA A 37 4.26 8.65 -7.04
CA ALA A 37 3.17 9.13 -7.88
C ALA A 37 2.27 10.12 -7.13
N ALA A 38 1.84 9.79 -5.91
CA ALA A 38 0.99 10.65 -5.10
C ALA A 38 1.72 11.93 -4.67
N THR A 39 2.98 11.84 -4.27
CA THR A 39 3.79 13.02 -3.88
C THR A 39 4.00 13.94 -5.07
N GLY A 40 4.44 13.42 -6.22
CA GLY A 40 4.65 14.22 -7.43
C GLY A 40 3.38 14.92 -7.89
N ARG A 41 2.24 14.20 -7.89
CA ARG A 41 0.93 14.80 -8.20
C ARG A 41 0.56 15.89 -7.20
N SER A 42 0.71 15.64 -5.91
CA SER A 42 0.33 16.60 -4.86
C SER A 42 1.17 17.86 -4.91
N VAL A 43 2.47 17.74 -5.14
CA VAL A 43 3.36 18.89 -5.31
C VAL A 43 2.91 19.77 -6.48
N PHE A 44 2.64 19.14 -7.62
CA PHE A 44 2.14 19.87 -8.79
C PHE A 44 0.80 20.56 -8.52
N GLN A 45 -0.17 19.83 -7.94
CA GLN A 45 -1.49 20.38 -7.62
C GLN A 45 -1.43 21.54 -6.62
N ILE A 46 -0.57 21.45 -5.60
CA ILE A 46 -0.44 22.50 -4.59
C ILE A 46 0.27 23.74 -5.15
N ILE A 47 1.30 23.58 -5.96
CA ILE A 47 2.05 24.73 -6.50
C ILE A 47 1.25 25.45 -7.57
N ASP A 48 0.61 24.72 -8.47
CA ASP A 48 0.02 25.27 -9.70
C ASP A 48 -1.48 25.59 -9.56
N ARG A 49 -2.21 24.85 -8.72
CA ARG A 49 -3.67 24.81 -8.77
C ARG A 49 -4.36 24.81 -7.40
N PHE A 50 -3.67 25.15 -6.31
CA PHE A 50 -4.20 25.02 -4.96
C PHE A 50 -5.60 25.65 -4.78
N HIS A 51 -5.87 26.76 -5.45
CA HIS A 51 -7.14 27.50 -5.36
C HIS A 51 -8.34 26.76 -5.97
N GLU A 52 -8.11 25.78 -6.83
CA GLU A 52 -9.19 25.06 -7.54
C GLU A 52 -9.89 24.06 -6.61
N ALA A 53 -9.12 23.26 -5.84
CA ALA A 53 -9.68 22.24 -4.95
C ALA A 53 -8.76 22.02 -3.73
N PRO A 54 -8.64 22.99 -2.81
CA PRO A 54 -7.66 22.92 -1.72
C PRO A 54 -7.85 21.71 -0.82
N VAL A 55 -9.08 21.32 -0.52
CA VAL A 55 -9.37 20.14 0.32
C VAL A 55 -8.89 18.86 -0.36
N ALA A 56 -9.21 18.67 -1.65
CA ALA A 56 -8.78 17.49 -2.40
C ALA A 56 -7.26 17.41 -2.52
N PHE A 57 -6.58 18.54 -2.71
CA PHE A 57 -5.13 18.58 -2.86
C PHE A 57 -4.40 18.30 -1.54
N VAL A 58 -4.91 18.81 -0.40
CA VAL A 58 -4.39 18.46 0.92
C VAL A 58 -4.61 16.98 1.24
N LEU A 59 -5.75 16.40 0.87
CA LEU A 59 -6.00 14.97 1.02
C LEU A 59 -5.04 14.13 0.16
N SER A 60 -4.74 14.56 -1.06
CA SER A 60 -3.75 13.91 -1.93
C SER A 60 -2.35 13.96 -1.33
N ALA A 61 -1.96 15.11 -0.77
CA ALA A 61 -0.66 15.26 -0.09
C ALA A 61 -0.57 14.36 1.15
N SER A 62 -1.66 14.29 1.93
CA SER A 62 -1.77 13.40 3.08
C SER A 62 -1.63 11.93 2.66
N ALA A 63 -2.27 11.53 1.56
CA ALA A 63 -2.12 10.19 0.99
C ALA A 63 -0.66 9.90 0.61
N GLY A 64 0.00 10.83 -0.06
CA GLY A 64 1.42 10.72 -0.41
C GLY A 64 2.30 10.50 0.82
N ALA A 65 2.10 11.29 1.88
CA ALA A 65 2.83 11.14 3.14
C ALA A 65 2.57 9.77 3.79
N ILE A 66 1.33 9.30 3.79
CA ILE A 66 0.95 7.98 4.30
C ILE A 66 1.67 6.87 3.52
N TYR A 67 1.73 6.96 2.18
CA TYR A 67 2.44 5.98 1.35
C TYR A 67 3.95 5.96 1.61
N VAL A 68 4.57 7.12 1.82
CA VAL A 68 5.99 7.21 2.20
C VAL A 68 6.22 6.51 3.53
N VAL A 69 5.42 6.81 4.55
CA VAL A 69 5.54 6.18 5.88
C VAL A 69 5.28 4.69 5.81
N ALA A 70 4.26 4.23 5.06
CA ALA A 70 3.98 2.82 4.86
C ALA A 70 5.15 2.09 4.17
N THR A 71 5.75 2.71 3.14
CA THR A 71 6.93 2.17 2.46
C THR A 71 8.09 1.95 3.42
N ILE A 72 8.41 2.98 4.21
CA ILE A 72 9.50 2.92 5.21
C ILE A 72 9.17 1.87 6.28
N ALA A 73 7.95 1.88 6.80
CA ALA A 73 7.53 0.98 7.87
C ALA A 73 7.58 -0.49 7.44
N LEU A 74 7.14 -0.80 6.22
CA LEU A 74 7.22 -2.15 5.66
C LEU A 74 8.66 -2.55 5.36
N GLY A 75 9.46 -1.67 4.75
CA GLY A 75 10.85 -1.90 4.42
C GLY A 75 11.73 -2.13 5.65
N ALA A 76 11.56 -1.30 6.68
CA ALA A 76 12.25 -1.40 7.95
C ALA A 76 11.63 -2.46 8.91
N ARG A 77 10.60 -3.18 8.50
CA ARG A 77 9.88 -4.19 9.29
C ARG A 77 9.28 -3.64 10.61
N LEU A 78 8.93 -2.38 10.64
CA LEU A 78 8.29 -1.69 11.77
C LEU A 78 6.80 -2.03 11.81
N ARG A 79 6.48 -3.24 12.25
CA ARG A 79 5.14 -3.84 12.15
C ARG A 79 4.03 -2.97 12.73
N ARG A 80 4.24 -2.36 13.91
CA ARG A 80 3.22 -1.50 14.55
C ARG A 80 2.93 -0.27 13.70
N LEU A 81 3.99 0.41 13.23
CA LEU A 81 3.87 1.58 12.37
C LEU A 81 3.18 1.22 11.05
N ALA A 82 3.57 0.12 10.41
CA ALA A 82 2.93 -0.34 9.19
C ALA A 82 1.44 -0.63 9.40
N LEU A 83 1.06 -1.31 10.48
CA LEU A 83 -0.36 -1.59 10.79
C LEU A 83 -1.16 -0.30 10.96
N ILE A 84 -0.64 0.66 11.72
CA ILE A 84 -1.31 1.95 11.96
C ILE A 84 -1.47 2.72 10.65
N THR A 85 -0.38 2.88 9.90
CA THR A 85 -0.36 3.67 8.66
C THR A 85 -1.28 3.07 7.61
N ILE A 86 -1.20 1.75 7.39
CA ILE A 86 -2.04 1.04 6.41
C ILE A 86 -3.53 1.05 6.83
N SER A 87 -3.81 1.01 8.14
CA SER A 87 -5.20 1.14 8.62
C SER A 87 -5.76 2.55 8.39
N ILE A 88 -4.94 3.59 8.59
CA ILE A 88 -5.31 4.98 8.29
C ILE A 88 -5.55 5.15 6.78
N GLU A 89 -4.68 4.57 5.95
CA GLU A 89 -4.85 4.55 4.49
C GLU A 89 -6.19 3.93 4.10
N LEU A 90 -6.49 2.73 4.59
CA LEU A 90 -7.75 2.05 4.28
C LEU A 90 -8.97 2.90 4.70
N ALA A 91 -8.93 3.48 5.90
CA ALA A 91 -9.98 4.39 6.35
C ALA A 91 -10.11 5.62 5.43
N GLY A 92 -8.98 6.23 5.04
CA GLY A 92 -8.93 7.36 4.12
C GLY A 92 -9.54 7.02 2.76
N VAL A 93 -9.15 5.89 2.18
CA VAL A 93 -9.70 5.42 0.88
C VAL A 93 -11.21 5.20 0.97
N LEU A 94 -11.70 4.58 2.05
CA LEU A 94 -13.13 4.32 2.21
C LEU A 94 -13.91 5.62 2.43
N VAL A 95 -13.45 6.51 3.30
CA VAL A 95 -14.12 7.78 3.59
C VAL A 95 -14.10 8.70 2.38
N VAL A 96 -12.91 8.98 1.84
CA VAL A 96 -12.76 9.91 0.71
C VAL A 96 -13.37 9.32 -0.56
N GLY A 97 -13.22 8.01 -0.78
CA GLY A 97 -13.85 7.32 -1.90
C GLY A 97 -15.36 7.42 -1.86
N THR A 98 -15.97 7.21 -0.70
CA THR A 98 -17.43 7.35 -0.51
C THR A 98 -17.87 8.81 -0.68
N LEU A 99 -17.18 9.75 -0.04
CA LEU A 99 -17.52 11.18 -0.13
C LEU A 99 -17.38 11.71 -1.56
N SER A 100 -16.38 11.26 -2.30
CA SER A 100 -16.19 11.68 -3.69
C SER A 100 -17.34 11.26 -4.62
N LEU A 101 -18.08 10.20 -4.26
CA LEU A 101 -19.24 9.73 -5.03
C LEU A 101 -20.55 10.32 -4.52
N LEU A 102 -20.73 10.44 -3.20
CA LEU A 102 -22.00 10.87 -2.60
C LEU A 102 -22.09 12.38 -2.39
N ALA A 103 -20.98 13.04 -2.14
CA ALA A 103 -20.94 14.47 -1.80
C ALA A 103 -19.63 15.11 -2.33
N PRO A 104 -19.38 15.11 -3.65
CA PRO A 104 -18.13 15.61 -4.23
C PRO A 104 -17.85 17.08 -3.90
N ALA A 105 -18.89 17.89 -3.75
CA ALA A 105 -18.78 19.29 -3.37
C ALA A 105 -18.08 19.51 -2.01
N LEU A 106 -18.20 18.58 -1.06
CA LEU A 106 -17.51 18.68 0.23
C LEU A 106 -15.98 18.57 0.07
N LEU A 107 -15.53 17.93 -0.99
CA LEU A 107 -14.11 17.78 -1.32
C LEU A 107 -13.62 18.85 -2.31
N GLY A 108 -14.52 19.77 -2.73
CA GLY A 108 -14.22 20.76 -3.76
C GLY A 108 -14.07 20.15 -5.16
N LEU A 109 -14.67 18.97 -5.39
CA LEU A 109 -14.61 18.32 -6.71
C LEU A 109 -15.70 18.88 -7.61
N HIS A 110 -15.31 19.31 -8.80
CA HIS A 110 -16.23 19.85 -9.82
C HIS A 110 -16.84 18.77 -10.72
N SER A 111 -16.26 17.58 -10.72
CA SER A 111 -16.74 16.42 -11.49
C SER A 111 -16.55 15.11 -10.74
N LEU A 112 -17.35 14.10 -11.12
CA LEU A 112 -17.19 12.72 -10.61
C LEU A 112 -16.10 11.95 -11.37
N ASP A 113 -15.35 12.60 -12.24
CA ASP A 113 -14.28 11.94 -13.02
C ASP A 113 -13.11 11.55 -12.09
N PRO A 114 -12.87 10.25 -11.86
CA PRO A 114 -11.77 9.78 -11.01
C PRO A 114 -10.39 10.08 -11.63
N PHE A 115 -10.34 10.37 -12.93
CA PHE A 115 -9.14 10.81 -13.65
C PHE A 115 -9.05 12.32 -13.76
N GLY A 116 -10.05 13.03 -13.24
CA GLY A 116 -10.15 14.50 -13.28
C GLY A 116 -8.96 15.17 -12.60
N ARG A 117 -8.71 16.41 -13.02
CA ARG A 117 -7.60 17.22 -12.50
C ARG A 117 -7.71 17.50 -11.02
N ASP A 118 -8.94 17.58 -10.50
CA ASP A 118 -9.27 17.92 -9.12
C ASP A 118 -9.41 16.69 -8.21
N SER A 119 -9.39 15.48 -8.81
CA SER A 119 -9.53 14.24 -8.04
C SER A 119 -8.39 14.01 -7.07
N THR A 120 -8.68 13.37 -5.92
CA THR A 120 -7.67 12.88 -4.99
C THR A 120 -7.16 11.51 -5.41
N VAL A 121 -6.04 11.06 -4.83
CA VAL A 121 -5.55 9.67 -5.00
C VAL A 121 -6.59 8.64 -4.53
N TRP A 122 -7.47 9.03 -3.59
CA TRP A 122 -8.49 8.17 -2.99
C TRP A 122 -9.89 8.34 -3.59
N SER A 123 -10.10 9.33 -4.49
CA SER A 123 -11.39 9.54 -5.15
C SER A 123 -11.86 8.29 -5.85
N ALA A 124 -13.16 8.00 -5.75
CA ALA A 124 -13.78 6.78 -6.27
C ALA A 124 -12.98 5.52 -5.89
N TYR A 125 -12.55 5.44 -4.61
CA TYR A 125 -11.76 4.33 -4.06
C TYR A 125 -10.40 4.12 -4.76
N GLY A 126 -9.84 5.15 -5.35
CA GLY A 126 -8.58 5.09 -6.09
C GLY A 126 -8.74 4.58 -7.52
N ALA A 127 -9.92 4.75 -8.14
CA ALA A 127 -10.17 4.30 -9.51
C ALA A 127 -9.18 4.89 -10.52
N GLY A 128 -8.76 6.14 -10.34
CA GLY A 128 -7.69 6.76 -11.14
C GLY A 128 -6.32 6.06 -11.06
N TYR A 129 -6.15 5.16 -10.11
CA TYR A 129 -4.96 4.33 -9.90
C TYR A 129 -5.31 2.84 -9.91
N LEU A 130 -6.26 2.42 -10.75
CA LEU A 130 -6.67 1.03 -10.95
C LEU A 130 -7.14 0.35 -9.64
N LEU A 131 -7.75 1.09 -8.73
CA LEU A 131 -8.17 0.64 -7.39
C LEU A 131 -7.03 0.13 -6.50
N VAL A 132 -5.78 0.34 -6.89
CA VAL A 132 -4.61 -0.07 -6.08
C VAL A 132 -4.68 0.53 -4.67
N PRO A 133 -5.06 1.81 -4.45
CA PRO A 133 -5.22 2.40 -3.13
C PRO A 133 -6.25 1.68 -2.23
N LEU A 134 -7.23 0.99 -2.80
CA LEU A 134 -8.20 0.18 -2.05
C LEU A 134 -7.66 -1.23 -1.77
N VAL A 135 -7.09 -1.88 -2.77
CA VAL A 135 -6.66 -3.29 -2.70
C VAL A 135 -5.39 -3.44 -1.86
N LEU A 136 -4.46 -2.49 -2.02
CA LEU A 136 -3.13 -2.57 -1.40
C LEU A 136 -3.17 -2.58 0.15
N PRO A 137 -3.92 -1.70 0.83
CA PRO A 137 -4.01 -1.75 2.29
C PRO A 137 -4.67 -3.03 2.81
N VAL A 138 -5.64 -3.58 2.10
CA VAL A 138 -6.24 -4.87 2.45
C VAL A 138 -5.18 -5.98 2.41
N LEU A 139 -4.43 -6.07 1.32
CA LEU A 139 -3.35 -7.05 1.17
C LEU A 139 -2.23 -6.82 2.21
N GLY A 140 -1.87 -5.57 2.48
CA GLY A 140 -0.88 -5.19 3.49
C GLY A 140 -1.30 -5.64 4.89
N LEU A 141 -2.54 -5.40 5.28
CA LEU A 141 -3.08 -5.83 6.57
C LEU A 141 -3.13 -7.37 6.69
N LEU A 142 -3.57 -8.06 5.64
CA LEU A 142 -3.57 -9.53 5.62
C LEU A 142 -2.15 -10.11 5.76
N TYR A 143 -1.19 -9.54 5.03
CA TYR A 143 0.22 -9.93 5.13
C TYR A 143 0.78 -9.75 6.55
N LEU A 144 0.53 -8.59 7.15
CA LEU A 144 1.00 -8.27 8.50
C LEU A 144 0.33 -9.15 9.58
N ARG A 145 -0.94 -9.53 9.41
CA ARG A 145 -1.66 -10.42 10.32
C ARG A 145 -1.21 -11.87 10.17
N GLY A 146 -1.02 -12.35 8.94
CA GLY A 146 -0.59 -13.73 8.67
C GLY A 146 0.81 -14.05 9.22
N GLY A 147 1.72 -13.07 9.27
CA GLY A 147 3.03 -13.22 9.87
C GLY A 147 3.04 -13.45 11.39
N SER A 148 1.93 -13.16 12.09
CA SER A 148 1.81 -13.36 13.53
C SER A 148 1.37 -14.77 13.90
N ALA A 149 0.53 -15.39 13.09
CA ALA A 149 0.02 -16.74 13.34
C ALA A 149 1.14 -17.79 13.32
N ARG A 150 2.19 -17.59 12.53
CA ARG A 150 3.34 -18.51 12.44
C ARG A 150 4.31 -18.46 13.63
N ARG A 151 4.25 -17.42 14.47
CA ARG A 151 5.14 -17.30 15.65
C ARG A 151 4.58 -17.93 16.92
N VAL A 152 3.31 -18.31 16.92
CA VAL A 152 2.64 -18.89 18.12
C VAL A 152 2.70 -20.42 18.12
N THR A 153 3.01 -21.04 16.98
CA THR A 153 3.03 -22.51 16.81
C THR A 153 4.43 -23.10 16.66
N GLY A 154 5.47 -22.38 16.96
CA GLY A 154 6.86 -22.82 17.03
C GLY A 154 7.49 -22.50 18.38
#